data_9782f31c21a19981b631284084cb28ef
#
_entry.id   9782f31c21a19981b631284084cb28ef
#
_cell.length_a   1.000
_cell.length_b   1.000
_cell.length_c   1.000
_cell.angle_alpha   90.00
_cell.angle_beta   90.00
_cell.angle_gamma   90.00
#
_symmetry.space_group_name_H-M   'P 1'
#
loop_
_entity.id
_entity.type
_entity.pdbx_description
1 polymer ?
#
loop_
_entity_poly.entity_id
_entity_poly.type
_entity_poly.pdbx_seq_one_letter_code
_entity_poly.pdbx_strand_id
1 'polypeptide(L)'
;MKLVTTCRLSALAPALLSLVFITGCERSAPPPSAPAADAVAAQKADECRSRLNGAVVRVSPESMAGQQQRDGVVNAVNSWLASCAETEVRRLAISEPNAAMLSADALRTAKATRFSETDITYIRDCLMLKGLTSAIWKQIETSSDAAAADRQRVTAFFRSVIRHLSLLPTNEARPPVGLYEALLTGRGTVEDRIWAFTEGLRQRQIDCLLLKAATPGNTSTSIIESADWLVLAAIGEDTLLFDPLRGSPVPAAGDTSFPVRTPASLTAIQELDRWKQAAVFAVMHPSAVAPRMLVLQQQMDAADTAVLYEELAGGTSEIRPFLQRIPASVLTLWPAAQIKLWPVPEQRINAAAVLTEEQKQSLQLLLRHFDSPFERASIDRERLLADAKIDESKVSQEEMDSLVANALAEMLQRSDTLFGRPSRRLLKARISQLSGNFAPGMIQELQQIRIASLQESIDINFSDGAQMLTRRIPLPDSILSVQRAAVSDALYWTALTQLSMNDYGTAVQTLRNYRRQYPNSSLQFASQLNEAEALAELGNLASAAEVLAGANIPENPEQVRAAWLHSMLSAAAAAPNP
;
A
#
# COMPACT_ATOMS: atom_id res chain seq x y z
N MET A 1 -33.65 30.84 -14.91
CA MET A 1 -33.26 31.48 -16.20
C MET A 1 -32.87 30.36 -17.14
N LYS A 2 -33.72 30.16 -18.14
CA LYS A 2 -33.59 29.07 -19.14
C LYS A 2 -32.54 29.43 -20.18
N LEU A 3 -31.77 28.50 -20.63
CA LEU A 3 -31.28 28.48 -22.01
C LEU A 3 -31.12 27.02 -22.46
N VAL A 4 -32.03 26.68 -23.36
CA VAL A 4 -32.09 25.47 -24.17
C VAL A 4 -31.27 25.76 -25.42
N THR A 5 -30.41 24.87 -25.84
CA THR A 5 -29.84 24.91 -27.19
C THR A 5 -29.99 23.55 -27.85
N THR A 6 -30.81 23.53 -28.84
CA THR A 6 -31.23 22.46 -29.73
C THR A 6 -30.13 22.05 -30.72
N CYS A 7 -29.86 20.75 -30.82
CA CYS A 7 -29.16 20.14 -31.94
C CYS A 7 -30.08 19.96 -33.13
N ARG A 8 -29.66 20.45 -34.32
CA ARG A 8 -30.31 20.16 -35.60
C ARG A 8 -29.59 19.05 -36.34
N LEU A 9 -30.35 18.01 -36.62
CA LEU A 9 -30.04 17.01 -37.65
C LEU A 9 -30.22 17.70 -39.02
N SER A 10 -29.30 17.44 -39.94
CA SER A 10 -29.48 17.73 -41.35
C SER A 10 -29.23 16.47 -42.19
N ALA A 11 -30.17 16.26 -43.06
CA ALA A 11 -30.46 15.08 -43.85
C ALA A 11 -29.53 14.86 -45.04
N LEU A 12 -29.51 13.60 -45.47
CA LEU A 12 -28.99 13.04 -46.70
C LEU A 12 -29.61 13.67 -47.97
N ALA A 13 -28.82 13.79 -49.01
CA ALA A 13 -29.28 13.73 -50.40
C ALA A 13 -28.19 13.10 -51.30
N PRO A 14 -28.56 12.24 -52.26
CA PRO A 14 -27.66 11.56 -53.16
C PRO A 14 -27.50 12.33 -54.48
N ALA A 15 -26.32 12.31 -55.07
CA ALA A 15 -26.10 12.83 -56.44
C ALA A 15 -25.26 11.86 -57.28
N LEU A 16 -25.91 11.25 -58.17
CA LEU A 16 -25.63 10.86 -59.57
C LEU A 16 -24.16 10.75 -60.07
N LEU A 17 -23.92 9.57 -60.60
CA LEU A 17 -22.86 9.22 -61.55
C LEU A 17 -22.74 10.17 -62.71
N SER A 18 -21.50 10.54 -63.03
CA SER A 18 -21.08 10.92 -64.37
C SER A 18 -19.73 10.27 -64.66
N LEU A 19 -19.73 9.24 -65.48
CA LEU A 19 -18.55 8.63 -66.08
C LEU A 19 -18.00 9.65 -67.11
N VAL A 20 -16.81 10.16 -66.89
CA VAL A 20 -15.99 10.78 -67.95
C VAL A 20 -14.74 9.93 -68.08
N PHE A 21 -14.64 9.19 -69.18
CA PHE A 21 -13.40 8.56 -69.63
C PHE A 21 -12.43 9.68 -70.11
N ILE A 22 -11.40 9.94 -69.34
CA ILE A 22 -10.24 10.68 -69.78
C ILE A 22 -9.09 9.68 -69.86
N THR A 23 -8.70 9.31 -71.08
CA THR A 23 -7.44 8.65 -71.39
C THR A 23 -6.33 9.68 -71.16
N GLY A 24 -5.70 9.62 -70.01
CA GLY A 24 -4.57 10.45 -69.64
C GLY A 24 -3.34 9.59 -69.37
N CYS A 25 -2.25 9.89 -70.03
CA CYS A 25 -0.95 9.27 -69.92
C CYS A 25 -0.58 8.96 -68.44
N GLU A 26 -0.28 7.72 -68.13
CA GLU A 26 0.39 7.33 -66.88
C GLU A 26 1.76 8.03 -66.82
N ARG A 27 1.81 9.16 -66.12
CA ARG A 27 3.05 9.62 -65.52
C ARG A 27 3.31 8.69 -64.35
N SER A 28 4.31 7.81 -64.44
CA SER A 28 4.85 7.06 -63.31
C SER A 28 5.09 8.05 -62.17
N ALA A 29 4.31 7.89 -61.09
CA ALA A 29 4.57 8.64 -59.87
C ALA A 29 6.01 8.32 -59.43
N PRO A 30 6.80 9.33 -59.04
CA PRO A 30 8.12 9.07 -58.50
C PRO A 30 7.96 8.15 -57.28
N PRO A 31 8.88 7.18 -57.08
CA PRO A 31 8.83 6.31 -55.91
C PRO A 31 8.74 7.18 -54.65
N PRO A 32 7.91 6.80 -53.65
CA PRO A 32 7.78 7.59 -52.45
C PRO A 32 9.18 7.81 -51.87
N SER A 33 9.56 9.08 -51.74
CA SER A 33 10.83 9.45 -51.11
C SER A 33 10.87 8.83 -49.72
N ALA A 34 11.95 8.10 -49.40
CA ALA A 34 12.17 7.56 -48.08
C ALA A 34 11.97 8.69 -47.04
N PRO A 35 11.21 8.46 -45.97
CA PRO A 35 10.98 9.47 -44.94
C PRO A 35 12.34 9.99 -44.44
N ALA A 36 12.46 11.30 -44.25
CA ALA A 36 13.67 11.89 -43.73
C ALA A 36 14.05 11.20 -42.39
N ALA A 37 15.33 10.99 -42.13
CA ALA A 37 15.82 10.29 -40.94
C ALA A 37 15.21 10.82 -39.63
N ASP A 38 14.96 12.14 -39.58
CA ASP A 38 14.30 12.81 -38.45
C ASP A 38 12.84 12.39 -38.29
N ALA A 39 12.11 12.14 -39.38
CA ALA A 39 10.72 11.67 -39.32
C ALA A 39 10.64 10.23 -38.82
N VAL A 40 11.58 9.36 -39.19
CA VAL A 40 11.68 7.98 -38.70
C VAL A 40 12.04 7.97 -37.21
N ALA A 41 12.96 8.84 -36.79
CA ALA A 41 13.33 8.96 -35.37
C ALA A 41 12.17 9.47 -34.52
N ALA A 42 11.43 10.46 -34.98
CA ALA A 42 10.23 11.00 -34.32
C ALA A 42 9.13 9.93 -34.19
N GLN A 43 8.86 9.19 -35.25
CA GLN A 43 7.88 8.10 -35.23
C GLN A 43 8.28 7.01 -34.24
N LYS A 44 9.55 6.63 -34.17
CA LYS A 44 10.06 5.65 -33.21
C LYS A 44 9.92 6.15 -31.77
N ALA A 45 10.19 7.44 -31.51
CA ALA A 45 10.02 8.04 -30.19
C ALA A 45 8.55 8.00 -29.73
N ASP A 46 7.60 8.30 -30.63
CA ASP A 46 6.17 8.26 -30.36
C ASP A 46 5.67 6.83 -30.11
N GLU A 47 6.17 5.84 -30.86
CA GLU A 47 5.88 4.42 -30.60
C GLU A 47 6.39 3.99 -29.21
N CYS A 48 7.60 4.39 -28.84
CA CYS A 48 8.18 4.07 -27.54
C CYS A 48 7.39 4.71 -26.40
N ARG A 49 6.97 5.97 -26.55
CA ARG A 49 6.09 6.66 -25.60
C ARG A 49 4.75 5.97 -25.48
N SER A 50 4.13 5.58 -26.59
CA SER A 50 2.85 4.86 -26.59
C SER A 50 2.95 3.50 -25.89
N ARG A 51 4.02 2.73 -26.14
CA ARG A 51 4.28 1.46 -25.46
C ARG A 51 4.49 1.63 -23.96
N LEU A 52 5.27 2.64 -23.56
CA LEU A 52 5.48 2.96 -22.15
C LEU A 52 4.16 3.33 -21.47
N ASN A 53 3.38 4.22 -22.05
CA ASN A 53 2.07 4.59 -21.51
C ASN A 53 1.14 3.39 -21.37
N GLY A 54 1.12 2.50 -22.37
CA GLY A 54 0.35 1.25 -22.29
C GLY A 54 0.84 0.29 -21.21
N ALA A 55 2.13 0.30 -20.87
CA ALA A 55 2.68 -0.45 -19.74
C ALA A 55 2.37 0.24 -18.41
N VAL A 56 2.59 1.56 -18.31
CA VAL A 56 2.43 2.37 -17.08
C VAL A 56 0.98 2.38 -16.60
N VAL A 57 -0.01 2.46 -17.50
CA VAL A 57 -1.44 2.37 -17.12
C VAL A 57 -1.76 1.06 -16.39
N ARG A 58 -1.00 -0.01 -16.64
CA ARG A 58 -1.12 -1.29 -15.94
C ARG A 58 -0.35 -1.34 -14.62
N VAL A 59 0.53 -0.37 -14.37
CA VAL A 59 1.32 -0.26 -13.15
C VAL A 59 0.53 0.58 -12.13
N SER A 60 -0.61 0.09 -11.70
CA SER A 60 -1.34 0.66 -10.56
C SER A 60 -1.42 -0.37 -9.43
N PRO A 61 -1.47 0.04 -8.16
CA PRO A 61 -1.61 -0.91 -7.05
C PRO A 61 -2.79 -1.87 -7.25
N GLU A 62 -3.91 -1.38 -7.79
CA GLU A 62 -5.11 -2.18 -8.05
C GLU A 62 -4.90 -3.20 -9.18
N SER A 63 -4.27 -2.79 -10.27
CA SER A 63 -4.03 -3.66 -11.43
C SER A 63 -2.88 -4.65 -11.22
N MET A 64 -2.08 -4.49 -10.15
CA MET A 64 -0.99 -5.39 -9.78
C MET A 64 -1.29 -6.24 -8.53
N ALA A 65 -2.54 -6.29 -8.10
CA ALA A 65 -2.92 -7.01 -6.89
C ALA A 65 -2.72 -8.54 -7.00
N GLY A 66 -3.03 -9.13 -8.17
CA GLY A 66 -2.90 -10.58 -8.42
C GLY A 66 -1.61 -10.96 -9.15
N GLN A 67 -1.20 -12.25 -9.05
CA GLN A 67 -0.01 -12.78 -9.72
C GLN A 67 -0.07 -12.60 -11.24
N GLN A 68 -1.16 -13.04 -11.86
CA GLN A 68 -1.32 -12.96 -13.33
C GLN A 68 -1.24 -11.51 -13.84
N GLN A 69 -1.76 -10.56 -13.06
CA GLN A 69 -1.68 -9.15 -13.40
C GLN A 69 -0.23 -8.65 -13.30
N ARG A 70 0.51 -9.05 -12.26
CA ARG A 70 1.94 -8.71 -12.12
C ARG A 70 2.76 -9.24 -13.27
N ASP A 71 2.56 -10.52 -13.67
CA ASP A 71 3.23 -11.12 -14.83
C ASP A 71 2.92 -10.35 -16.12
N GLY A 72 1.68 -9.93 -16.30
CA GLY A 72 1.26 -9.09 -17.42
C GLY A 72 1.98 -7.74 -17.45
N VAL A 73 2.20 -7.11 -16.29
CA VAL A 73 2.94 -5.86 -16.18
C VAL A 73 4.44 -6.10 -16.45
N VAL A 74 5.05 -7.13 -15.86
CA VAL A 74 6.45 -7.53 -16.12
C VAL A 74 6.69 -7.67 -17.63
N ASN A 75 5.81 -8.39 -18.32
CA ASN A 75 5.92 -8.60 -19.77
C ASN A 75 5.77 -7.29 -20.56
N ALA A 76 4.82 -6.42 -20.19
CA ALA A 76 4.59 -5.15 -20.86
C ALA A 76 5.79 -4.20 -20.73
N VAL A 77 6.32 -4.04 -19.48
CA VAL A 77 7.47 -3.17 -19.22
C VAL A 77 8.74 -3.72 -19.88
N ASN A 78 8.96 -5.04 -19.84
CA ASN A 78 10.11 -5.66 -20.54
C ASN A 78 10.00 -5.56 -22.06
N SER A 79 8.81 -5.62 -22.65
CA SER A 79 8.60 -5.41 -24.08
C SER A 79 8.93 -3.97 -24.49
N TRP A 80 8.51 -2.99 -23.71
CA TRP A 80 8.92 -1.60 -23.90
C TRP A 80 10.43 -1.45 -23.78
N LEU A 81 11.03 -1.96 -22.71
CA LEU A 81 12.46 -1.86 -22.45
C LEU A 81 13.29 -2.41 -23.62
N ALA A 82 12.98 -3.63 -24.07
CA ALA A 82 13.69 -4.29 -25.16
C ALA A 82 13.63 -3.50 -26.48
N SER A 83 12.50 -2.82 -26.74
CA SER A 83 12.30 -2.10 -28.00
C SER A 83 12.86 -0.67 -27.98
N CYS A 84 12.92 -0.04 -26.79
CA CYS A 84 13.09 1.41 -26.68
C CYS A 84 14.26 1.85 -25.80
N ALA A 85 14.61 1.11 -24.75
CA ALA A 85 15.52 1.58 -23.71
C ALA A 85 16.63 0.59 -23.31
N GLU A 86 16.68 -0.62 -23.88
CA GLU A 86 17.65 -1.64 -23.48
C GLU A 86 19.10 -1.17 -23.60
N THR A 87 19.41 -0.45 -24.69
CA THR A 87 20.76 0.09 -24.92
C THR A 87 21.15 1.11 -23.83
N GLU A 88 20.20 1.91 -23.37
CA GLU A 88 20.41 2.90 -22.32
C GLU A 88 20.69 2.20 -20.99
N VAL A 89 19.86 1.24 -20.59
CA VAL A 89 20.06 0.46 -19.37
C VAL A 89 21.42 -0.26 -19.39
N ARG A 90 21.82 -0.82 -20.52
CA ARG A 90 23.14 -1.51 -20.66
C ARG A 90 24.33 -0.56 -20.56
N ARG A 91 24.17 0.72 -20.88
CA ARG A 91 25.23 1.74 -20.76
C ARG A 91 25.39 2.25 -19.33
N LEU A 92 24.34 2.17 -18.53
CA LEU A 92 24.38 2.64 -17.17
C LEU A 92 25.05 1.59 -16.27
N ALA A 93 26.04 2.03 -15.52
CA ALA A 93 26.65 1.24 -14.45
C ALA A 93 26.04 1.63 -13.11
N ILE A 94 25.96 0.67 -12.21
CA ILE A 94 25.69 1.00 -10.80
C ILE A 94 26.91 1.74 -10.29
N SER A 95 26.73 2.90 -9.68
CA SER A 95 27.83 3.68 -9.13
C SER A 95 28.57 2.88 -8.04
N GLU A 96 29.86 3.17 -7.89
CA GLU A 96 30.67 2.48 -6.90
C GLU A 96 30.10 2.58 -5.47
N PRO A 97 29.63 3.76 -5.01
CA PRO A 97 28.98 3.87 -3.70
C PRO A 97 27.73 2.99 -3.58
N ASN A 98 26.85 2.98 -4.60
CA ASN A 98 25.68 2.12 -4.60
C ASN A 98 26.06 0.63 -4.55
N ALA A 99 27.06 0.23 -5.33
CA ALA A 99 27.53 -1.15 -5.37
C ALA A 99 28.15 -1.58 -4.03
N ALA A 100 28.89 -0.70 -3.35
CA ALA A 100 29.51 -0.98 -2.07
C ALA A 100 28.52 -1.20 -0.91
N MET A 101 27.30 -0.64 -1.02
CA MET A 101 26.27 -0.78 0.01
C MET A 101 25.39 -2.04 -0.16
N LEU A 102 25.43 -2.67 -1.35
CA LEU A 102 24.63 -3.85 -1.66
C LEU A 102 25.36 -5.15 -1.28
N SER A 103 24.60 -6.16 -0.87
CA SER A 103 25.09 -7.53 -0.84
C SER A 103 25.42 -8.04 -2.25
N ALA A 104 26.16 -9.14 -2.36
CA ALA A 104 26.50 -9.75 -3.66
C ALA A 104 25.23 -10.15 -4.44
N ASP A 105 24.19 -10.62 -3.75
CA ASP A 105 22.92 -11.05 -4.35
C ASP A 105 22.10 -9.86 -4.81
N ALA A 106 21.96 -8.83 -3.96
CA ALA A 106 21.30 -7.58 -4.31
C ALA A 106 21.99 -6.88 -5.48
N LEU A 107 23.32 -6.86 -5.50
CA LEU A 107 24.10 -6.30 -6.60
C LEU A 107 23.87 -7.05 -7.93
N ARG A 108 23.80 -8.38 -7.88
CA ARG A 108 23.49 -9.22 -9.05
C ARG A 108 22.09 -8.90 -9.59
N THR A 109 21.12 -8.81 -8.70
CA THR A 109 19.73 -8.46 -9.04
C THR A 109 19.64 -7.04 -9.60
N ALA A 110 20.32 -6.07 -8.99
CA ALA A 110 20.35 -4.69 -9.45
C ALA A 110 20.98 -4.54 -10.84
N LYS A 111 22.03 -5.33 -11.16
CA LYS A 111 22.68 -5.36 -12.49
C LYS A 111 21.85 -6.01 -13.60
N ALA A 112 20.76 -6.71 -13.28
CA ALA A 112 19.90 -7.29 -14.31
C ALA A 112 19.34 -6.20 -15.25
N THR A 113 19.32 -6.51 -16.53
CA THR A 113 18.82 -5.56 -17.55
C THR A 113 17.32 -5.64 -17.77
N ARG A 114 16.64 -6.64 -17.20
CA ARG A 114 15.19 -6.84 -17.31
C ARG A 114 14.50 -6.63 -15.97
N PHE A 115 13.28 -6.18 -16.03
CA PHE A 115 12.41 -6.11 -14.85
C PHE A 115 11.98 -7.50 -14.41
N SER A 116 12.02 -7.73 -13.10
CA SER A 116 11.51 -8.92 -12.42
C SER A 116 10.18 -8.63 -11.75
N GLU A 117 9.51 -9.66 -11.23
CA GLU A 117 8.34 -9.50 -10.38
C GLU A 117 8.66 -8.66 -9.12
N THR A 118 9.83 -8.85 -8.53
CA THR A 118 10.30 -8.05 -7.39
C THR A 118 10.34 -6.56 -7.72
N ASP A 119 10.78 -6.19 -8.92
CA ASP A 119 10.76 -4.79 -9.36
C ASP A 119 9.36 -4.23 -9.49
N ILE A 120 8.45 -5.02 -10.05
CA ILE A 120 7.05 -4.60 -10.23
C ILE A 120 6.34 -4.46 -8.89
N THR A 121 6.58 -5.35 -7.93
CA THR A 121 6.05 -5.21 -6.58
C THR A 121 6.60 -3.98 -5.86
N TYR A 122 7.89 -3.70 -6.03
CA TYR A 122 8.51 -2.48 -5.52
C TYR A 122 7.88 -1.21 -6.13
N ILE A 123 7.67 -1.16 -7.44
CA ILE A 123 7.00 -0.03 -8.11
C ILE A 123 5.58 0.15 -7.55
N ARG A 124 4.82 -0.94 -7.37
CA ARG A 124 3.48 -0.92 -6.75
C ARG A 124 3.51 -0.25 -5.37
N ASP A 125 4.45 -0.67 -4.53
CA ASP A 125 4.59 -0.17 -3.16
C ASP A 125 4.94 1.33 -3.15
N CYS A 126 5.84 1.76 -4.04
CA CYS A 126 6.19 3.18 -4.23
C CYS A 126 4.98 4.01 -4.66
N LEU A 127 4.20 3.55 -5.64
CA LEU A 127 3.00 4.25 -6.12
C LEU A 127 1.94 4.39 -5.02
N MET A 128 1.70 3.31 -4.27
CA MET A 128 0.75 3.30 -3.15
C MET A 128 1.17 4.30 -2.06
N LEU A 129 2.43 4.25 -1.63
CA LEU A 129 2.94 5.18 -0.62
C LEU A 129 3.02 6.62 -1.11
N LYS A 130 3.30 6.84 -2.40
CA LYS A 130 3.21 8.17 -3.03
C LYS A 130 1.80 8.74 -2.93
N GLY A 131 0.79 7.93 -3.22
CA GLY A 131 -0.61 8.30 -3.07
C GLY A 131 -0.95 8.68 -1.63
N LEU A 132 -0.60 7.80 -0.67
CA LEU A 132 -0.85 8.01 0.75
C LEU A 132 -0.20 9.29 1.28
N THR A 133 1.08 9.48 1.01
CA THR A 133 1.80 10.71 1.43
C THR A 133 1.22 11.94 0.76
N SER A 134 0.84 11.85 -0.54
CA SER A 134 0.22 12.98 -1.26
C SER A 134 -1.09 13.42 -0.62
N ALA A 135 -1.93 12.46 -0.20
CA ALA A 135 -3.18 12.78 0.48
C ALA A 135 -2.95 13.51 1.81
N ILE A 136 -1.99 13.02 2.62
CA ILE A 136 -1.67 13.63 3.91
C ILE A 136 -1.07 15.03 3.71
N TRP A 137 -0.17 15.20 2.73
CA TRP A 137 0.42 16.52 2.41
C TRP A 137 -0.63 17.56 1.99
N LYS A 138 -1.66 17.12 1.26
CA LYS A 138 -2.77 18.00 0.85
C LYS A 138 -3.69 18.42 2.00
N GLN A 139 -3.79 17.62 3.05
CA GLN A 139 -4.63 17.94 4.21
C GLN A 139 -4.01 19.00 5.14
N ILE A 140 -2.70 19.16 5.08
CA ILE A 140 -1.97 20.10 5.93
C ILE A 140 -1.62 21.33 5.09
N GLU A 141 -2.29 22.44 5.40
CA GLU A 141 -2.10 23.69 4.68
C GLU A 141 -0.65 24.16 4.70
N THR A 142 -0.24 24.80 3.62
CA THR A 142 1.09 25.43 3.53
C THR A 142 1.09 26.65 4.45
N SER A 143 1.73 26.53 5.59
CA SER A 143 1.99 27.68 6.46
C SER A 143 3.02 28.62 5.80
N SER A 144 3.09 29.87 6.24
CA SER A 144 4.17 30.79 5.84
C SER A 144 5.57 30.26 6.23
N ASP A 145 5.64 29.36 7.21
CA ASP A 145 6.81 28.55 7.56
C ASP A 145 6.70 27.15 6.92
N ALA A 146 7.38 26.96 5.80
CA ALA A 146 7.39 25.70 5.06
C ALA A 146 8.00 24.56 5.89
N ALA A 147 9.02 24.84 6.70
CA ALA A 147 9.67 23.83 7.55
C ALA A 147 8.73 23.37 8.67
N ALA A 148 7.95 24.26 9.27
CA ALA A 148 6.92 23.89 10.25
C ALA A 148 5.83 23.03 9.62
N ALA A 149 5.39 23.36 8.41
CA ALA A 149 4.43 22.55 7.67
C ALA A 149 4.97 21.14 7.37
N ASP A 150 6.23 21.03 6.95
CA ASP A 150 6.84 19.73 6.65
C ASP A 150 7.05 18.89 7.92
N ARG A 151 7.42 19.49 9.05
CA ARG A 151 7.45 18.80 10.37
C ARG A 151 6.06 18.21 10.72
N GLN A 152 5.00 18.98 10.53
CA GLN A 152 3.63 18.52 10.78
C GLN A 152 3.24 17.36 9.83
N ARG A 153 3.57 17.47 8.55
CA ARG A 153 3.31 16.46 7.52
C ARG A 153 4.01 15.15 7.81
N VAL A 154 5.29 15.20 8.15
CA VAL A 154 6.08 14.01 8.52
C VAL A 154 5.52 13.36 9.77
N THR A 155 5.15 14.14 10.78
CA THR A 155 4.53 13.64 12.01
C THR A 155 3.17 13.00 11.74
N ALA A 156 2.33 13.62 10.92
CA ALA A 156 1.02 13.09 10.53
C ALA A 156 1.16 11.79 9.71
N PHE A 157 2.15 11.72 8.82
CA PHE A 157 2.41 10.51 8.05
C PHE A 157 2.90 9.36 8.96
N PHE A 158 3.80 9.63 9.91
CA PHE A 158 4.20 8.63 10.90
C PHE A 158 2.98 8.07 11.64
N ARG A 159 2.12 8.94 12.18
CA ARG A 159 0.89 8.53 12.88
C ARG A 159 -0.04 7.71 11.96
N SER A 160 -0.13 8.07 10.68
CA SER A 160 -0.89 7.29 9.71
C SER A 160 -0.33 5.88 9.54
N VAL A 161 0.99 5.72 9.39
CA VAL A 161 1.65 4.40 9.31
C VAL A 161 1.34 3.57 10.55
N ILE A 162 1.47 4.15 11.74
CA ILE A 162 1.19 3.46 13.00
C ILE A 162 -0.26 3.00 13.11
N ARG A 163 -1.23 3.82 12.67
CA ARG A 163 -2.66 3.47 12.65
C ARG A 163 -2.96 2.34 11.67
N HIS A 164 -2.25 2.30 10.55
CA HIS A 164 -2.43 1.31 9.50
C HIS A 164 -1.68 -0.01 9.74
N LEU A 165 -0.70 -0.04 10.66
CA LEU A 165 0.12 -1.22 10.97
C LEU A 165 0.12 -1.52 12.48
N SER A 166 -0.78 -2.40 12.90
CA SER A 166 -0.77 -2.98 14.24
C SER A 166 0.36 -4.00 14.41
N LEU A 167 0.97 -4.06 15.58
CA LEU A 167 2.00 -5.05 15.85
C LEU A 167 1.38 -6.44 16.02
N LEU A 168 2.09 -7.43 15.50
CA LEU A 168 1.83 -8.85 15.73
C LEU A 168 2.37 -9.27 17.10
N PRO A 169 1.76 -10.28 17.75
CA PRO A 169 2.37 -10.94 18.90
C PRO A 169 3.79 -11.44 18.56
N THR A 170 4.73 -11.27 19.47
CA THR A 170 6.14 -11.65 19.25
C THR A 170 6.35 -13.15 19.04
N ASN A 171 5.41 -13.97 19.50
CA ASN A 171 5.41 -15.43 19.35
C ASN A 171 4.56 -15.92 18.16
N GLU A 172 3.92 -15.02 17.42
CA GLU A 172 3.16 -15.40 16.23
C GLU A 172 4.12 -15.62 15.05
N ALA A 173 4.26 -16.88 14.64
CA ALA A 173 4.95 -17.21 13.41
C ALA A 173 4.12 -16.74 12.22
N ARG A 174 4.73 -15.95 11.33
CA ARG A 174 4.10 -15.58 10.06
C ARG A 174 5.02 -15.89 8.89
N PRO A 175 4.46 -16.15 7.69
CA PRO A 175 5.28 -16.27 6.50
C PRO A 175 6.01 -14.94 6.24
N PRO A 176 7.18 -14.96 5.57
CA PRO A 176 7.81 -13.75 5.10
C PRO A 176 6.88 -13.04 4.12
N VAL A 177 6.51 -11.82 4.47
CA VAL A 177 5.64 -10.97 3.65
C VAL A 177 6.36 -9.69 3.28
N GLY A 178 6.02 -9.13 2.12
CA GLY A 178 6.46 -7.81 1.70
C GLY A 178 5.74 -6.68 2.44
N LEU A 179 6.12 -5.47 2.10
CA LEU A 179 5.52 -4.27 2.68
C LEU A 179 4.03 -4.16 2.35
N TYR A 180 3.66 -4.49 1.11
CA TYR A 180 2.27 -4.46 0.65
C TYR A 180 1.35 -5.36 1.47
N GLU A 181 1.74 -6.62 1.67
CA GLU A 181 0.92 -7.59 2.39
C GLU A 181 0.77 -7.19 3.88
N ALA A 182 1.81 -6.61 4.49
CA ALA A 182 1.73 -6.08 5.85
C ALA A 182 0.73 -4.91 5.93
N LEU A 183 0.82 -3.95 5.02
CA LEU A 183 -0.11 -2.82 4.93
C LEU A 183 -1.54 -3.26 4.58
N LEU A 184 -1.68 -4.22 3.67
CA LEU A 184 -2.97 -4.76 3.26
C LEU A 184 -3.72 -5.36 4.45
N THR A 185 -3.05 -6.23 5.22
CA THR A 185 -3.63 -6.88 6.40
C THR A 185 -3.76 -5.94 7.61
N GLY A 186 -3.04 -4.82 7.60
CA GLY A 186 -2.95 -3.91 8.74
C GLY A 186 -2.20 -4.48 9.94
N ARG A 187 -1.40 -5.55 9.73
CA ARG A 187 -0.67 -6.27 10.77
C ARG A 187 0.78 -6.46 10.38
N GLY A 188 1.69 -6.09 11.25
CA GLY A 188 3.10 -6.11 10.93
C GLY A 188 4.00 -6.19 12.16
N THR A 189 5.28 -6.01 11.93
CA THR A 189 6.32 -5.91 12.95
C THR A 189 6.78 -4.46 13.07
N VAL A 190 7.65 -4.18 14.03
CA VAL A 190 8.34 -2.88 14.13
C VAL A 190 9.11 -2.57 12.84
N GLU A 191 9.68 -3.59 12.22
CA GLU A 191 10.41 -3.46 10.96
C GLU A 191 9.49 -3.04 9.80
N ASP A 192 8.25 -3.54 9.75
CA ASP A 192 7.28 -3.10 8.75
C ASP A 192 6.90 -1.64 8.92
N ARG A 193 6.75 -1.16 10.18
CA ARG A 193 6.53 0.26 10.48
C ARG A 193 7.69 1.13 10.03
N ILE A 194 8.93 0.70 10.32
CA ILE A 194 10.14 1.38 9.85
C ILE A 194 10.13 1.47 8.33
N TRP A 195 9.94 0.34 7.65
CA TRP A 195 9.98 0.28 6.19
C TRP A 195 8.88 1.13 5.55
N ALA A 196 7.63 1.01 6.00
CA ALA A 196 6.52 1.82 5.50
C ALA A 196 6.77 3.32 5.66
N PHE A 197 7.27 3.73 6.84
CA PHE A 197 7.51 5.12 7.14
C PHE A 197 8.65 5.70 6.30
N THR A 198 9.80 5.05 6.27
CA THR A 198 10.98 5.53 5.55
C THR A 198 10.75 5.52 4.03
N GLU A 199 10.12 4.45 3.48
CA GLU A 199 9.81 4.38 2.06
C GLU A 199 8.80 5.45 1.64
N GLY A 200 7.78 5.71 2.47
CA GLY A 200 6.81 6.77 2.19
C GLY A 200 7.44 8.17 2.21
N LEU A 201 8.36 8.45 3.15
CA LEU A 201 9.08 9.72 3.18
C LEU A 201 10.04 9.87 1.98
N ARG A 202 10.64 8.76 1.52
CA ARG A 202 11.43 8.76 0.30
C ARG A 202 10.60 9.22 -0.91
N GLN A 203 9.30 8.88 -0.97
CA GLN A 203 8.39 9.38 -2.01
C GLN A 203 8.17 10.90 -1.96
N ARG A 204 8.63 11.56 -0.91
CA ARG A 204 8.65 13.02 -0.72
C ARG A 204 10.05 13.61 -0.76
N GLN A 205 11.04 12.80 -1.14
CA GLN A 205 12.45 13.20 -1.15
C GLN A 205 12.95 13.68 0.23
N ILE A 206 12.36 13.11 1.30
CA ILE A 206 12.78 13.29 2.69
C ILE A 206 13.58 12.06 3.07
N ASP A 207 14.85 12.26 3.40
CA ASP A 207 15.76 11.18 3.75
C ASP A 207 15.60 10.78 5.20
N CYS A 208 15.74 9.47 5.44
CA CYS A 208 15.66 8.90 6.77
C CYS A 208 16.85 8.01 7.05
N LEU A 209 17.33 8.04 8.28
CA LEU A 209 18.28 7.08 8.80
C LEU A 209 17.64 6.27 9.93
N LEU A 210 17.90 4.99 9.93
CA LEU A 210 17.53 4.09 11.02
C LEU A 210 18.73 3.97 11.97
N LEU A 211 18.51 4.29 13.23
CA LEU A 211 19.49 4.26 14.28
C LEU A 211 19.22 3.05 15.20
N LYS A 212 20.21 2.18 15.36
CA LYS A 212 20.18 1.10 16.34
C LYS A 212 21.11 1.46 17.49
N ALA A 213 20.59 1.60 18.69
CA ALA A 213 21.37 1.92 19.87
C ALA A 213 22.51 0.91 20.10
N ALA A 214 23.67 1.38 20.53
CA ALA A 214 24.84 0.53 20.80
C ALA A 214 24.64 -0.36 22.03
N THR A 215 23.80 0.05 22.98
CA THR A 215 23.44 -0.69 24.19
C THR A 215 21.93 -0.85 24.27
N PRO A 216 21.44 -1.97 24.81
CA PRO A 216 19.99 -2.15 25.04
C PRO A 216 19.38 -0.99 25.82
N GLY A 217 18.09 -0.74 25.56
CA GLY A 217 17.31 0.21 26.33
C GLY A 217 17.20 -0.20 27.79
N ASN A 218 17.11 0.79 28.68
CA ASN A 218 16.84 0.58 30.09
C ASN A 218 15.31 0.65 30.36
N THR A 219 14.91 0.51 31.62
CA THR A 219 13.50 0.59 32.03
C THR A 219 13.03 2.04 32.24
N SER A 220 13.76 3.03 31.74
CA SER A 220 13.41 4.45 31.82
C SER A 220 12.09 4.76 31.12
N THR A 221 11.37 5.74 31.65
CA THR A 221 10.20 6.33 30.98
C THR A 221 10.58 7.21 29.80
N SER A 222 11.86 7.57 29.66
CA SER A 222 12.37 8.32 28.50
C SER A 222 12.52 7.40 27.28
N ILE A 223 11.92 7.77 26.14
CA ILE A 223 12.14 7.07 24.86
C ILE A 223 13.63 7.00 24.52
N ILE A 224 14.34 8.11 24.69
CA ILE A 224 15.75 8.23 24.32
C ILE A 224 16.63 7.22 25.05
N GLU A 225 16.30 6.91 26.31
CA GLU A 225 17.05 5.95 27.11
C GLU A 225 16.58 4.51 26.94
N SER A 226 15.32 4.30 26.60
CA SER A 226 14.70 2.97 26.57
C SER A 226 14.46 2.42 25.17
N ALA A 227 14.54 3.22 24.10
CA ALA A 227 14.39 2.73 22.73
C ALA A 227 15.64 2.00 22.23
N ASP A 228 15.45 0.88 21.54
CA ASP A 228 16.53 0.18 20.83
C ASP A 228 16.70 0.69 19.39
N TRP A 229 15.62 1.20 18.81
CA TRP A 229 15.59 1.74 17.47
C TRP A 229 14.94 3.11 17.45
N LEU A 230 15.53 4.03 16.69
CA LEU A 230 14.92 5.32 16.33
C LEU A 230 15.03 5.53 14.83
N VAL A 231 14.01 6.17 14.25
CA VAL A 231 14.08 6.70 12.89
C VAL A 231 14.32 8.19 12.96
N LEU A 232 15.37 8.64 12.30
CA LEU A 232 15.70 10.05 12.10
C LEU A 232 15.23 10.45 10.71
N ALA A 233 14.33 11.43 10.60
CA ALA A 233 13.93 12.05 9.35
C ALA A 233 14.61 13.40 9.18
N ALA A 234 15.18 13.68 7.99
CA ALA A 234 15.89 14.91 7.69
C ALA A 234 15.01 15.86 6.86
N ILE A 235 14.76 17.07 7.38
CA ILE A 235 13.93 18.09 6.71
C ILE A 235 14.79 19.35 6.55
N GLY A 236 15.45 19.50 5.40
CA GLY A 236 16.46 20.53 5.22
C GLY A 236 17.62 20.35 6.22
N GLU A 237 17.85 21.35 7.07
CA GLU A 237 18.86 21.26 8.14
C GLU A 237 18.29 20.71 9.45
N ASP A 238 16.97 20.56 9.56
CA ASP A 238 16.29 20.02 10.73
C ASP A 238 16.25 18.49 10.72
N THR A 239 16.14 17.91 11.89
CA THR A 239 15.96 16.47 12.07
C THR A 239 14.83 16.18 13.03
N LEU A 240 14.10 15.07 12.80
CA LEU A 240 13.02 14.62 13.68
C LEU A 240 13.24 13.17 14.07
N LEU A 241 12.97 12.83 15.32
CA LEU A 241 13.15 11.49 15.87
C LEU A 241 11.81 10.80 16.13
N PHE A 242 11.71 9.52 15.74
CA PHE A 242 10.51 8.69 15.87
C PHE A 242 10.86 7.31 16.45
N ASP A 243 10.02 6.83 17.38
CA ASP A 243 10.10 5.48 17.92
C ASP A 243 9.02 4.58 17.27
N PRO A 244 9.39 3.65 16.38
CA PRO A 244 8.42 2.80 15.69
C PRO A 244 7.79 1.73 16.59
N LEU A 245 8.44 1.34 17.69
CA LEU A 245 7.88 0.38 18.67
C LEU A 245 6.78 1.05 19.50
N ARG A 246 7.07 2.24 20.05
CA ARG A 246 6.07 3.00 20.81
C ARG A 246 5.06 3.70 19.91
N GLY A 247 5.29 3.71 18.59
CA GLY A 247 4.41 4.36 17.63
C GLY A 247 4.22 5.85 17.92
N SER A 248 5.25 6.51 18.42
CA SER A 248 5.22 7.93 18.83
C SER A 248 6.45 8.67 18.31
N PRO A 249 6.30 9.94 17.91
CA PRO A 249 7.45 10.81 17.83
C PRO A 249 8.14 10.86 19.20
N VAL A 250 9.46 11.00 19.24
CA VAL A 250 10.18 11.31 20.49
C VAL A 250 9.81 12.73 20.88
N PRO A 251 9.25 13.00 22.07
CA PRO A 251 8.86 14.37 22.44
C PRO A 251 10.08 15.26 22.60
N ALA A 252 10.00 16.50 22.11
CA ALA A 252 11.00 17.52 22.40
C ALA A 252 11.02 17.84 23.90
N ALA A 253 12.15 18.38 24.38
CA ALA A 253 12.26 18.79 25.78
C ALA A 253 11.16 19.79 26.14
N GLY A 254 10.36 19.44 27.15
CA GLY A 254 9.23 20.26 27.62
C GLY A 254 7.93 20.06 26.82
N ASP A 255 7.90 19.26 25.76
CA ASP A 255 6.64 18.91 25.09
C ASP A 255 5.88 17.85 25.91
N THR A 256 4.78 18.28 26.53
CA THR A 256 3.84 17.43 27.27
C THR A 256 2.54 17.21 26.50
N SER A 257 2.48 17.62 25.23
CA SER A 257 1.28 17.46 24.41
C SER A 257 0.95 15.97 24.15
N PHE A 258 -0.34 15.66 24.15
CA PHE A 258 -0.83 14.36 23.74
C PHE A 258 -1.91 14.52 22.65
N PRO A 259 -1.72 13.92 21.52
CA PRO A 259 -0.50 13.23 21.04
C PRO A 259 0.68 14.22 20.83
N VAL A 260 1.91 13.69 20.88
CA VAL A 260 3.14 14.50 20.73
C VAL A 260 3.07 15.36 19.46
N ARG A 261 3.22 16.67 19.63
CA ARG A 261 3.10 17.64 18.53
C ARG A 261 4.46 18.13 18.02
N THR A 262 5.45 18.17 18.91
CA THR A 262 6.80 18.62 18.59
C THR A 262 7.80 17.48 18.77
N PRO A 263 8.22 16.82 17.67
CA PRO A 263 9.26 15.80 17.74
C PRO A 263 10.61 16.38 18.16
N ALA A 264 11.38 15.62 18.94
CA ALA A 264 12.75 15.95 19.26
C ALA A 264 13.65 15.88 18.02
N SER A 265 14.74 16.66 18.05
CA SER A 265 15.77 16.67 17.01
C SER A 265 17.00 15.87 17.41
N LEU A 266 18.01 15.83 16.53
CA LEU A 266 19.31 15.20 16.76
C LEU A 266 19.96 15.67 18.08
N THR A 267 19.76 16.94 18.47
CA THR A 267 20.34 17.51 19.70
C THR A 267 19.93 16.74 20.96
N ALA A 268 18.80 16.06 20.95
CA ALA A 268 18.32 15.28 22.09
C ALA A 268 19.15 14.01 22.34
N ILE A 269 19.86 13.49 21.32
CA ILE A 269 20.60 12.21 21.40
C ILE A 269 22.09 12.34 21.13
N GLN A 270 22.55 13.43 20.53
CA GLN A 270 23.93 13.58 20.04
C GLN A 270 24.99 13.50 21.16
N GLU A 271 24.65 13.81 22.42
CA GLU A 271 25.58 13.75 23.55
C GLU A 271 25.55 12.38 24.28
N LEU A 272 24.62 11.50 23.96
CA LEU A 272 24.45 10.21 24.62
C LEU A 272 25.30 9.12 23.93
N ASP A 273 26.22 8.50 24.67
CA ASP A 273 27.14 7.49 24.12
C ASP A 273 26.45 6.33 23.41
N ARG A 274 25.28 5.90 23.91
CA ARG A 274 24.51 4.84 23.28
C ARG A 274 24.06 5.18 21.85
N TRP A 275 23.86 6.46 21.54
CA TRP A 275 23.46 6.94 20.23
C TRP A 275 24.65 7.42 19.40
N LYS A 276 25.68 8.02 20.02
CA LYS A 276 26.95 8.32 19.33
C LYS A 276 27.56 7.09 18.67
N GLN A 277 27.45 5.94 19.35
CA GLN A 277 27.97 4.64 18.87
C GLN A 277 26.90 3.81 18.17
N ALA A 278 25.75 4.37 17.82
CA ALA A 278 24.69 3.66 17.16
C ALA A 278 25.13 3.08 15.81
N ALA A 279 24.63 1.90 15.49
CA ALA A 279 24.69 1.43 14.11
C ALA A 279 23.63 2.18 13.27
N VAL A 280 24.07 2.73 12.14
CA VAL A 280 23.24 3.59 11.29
C VAL A 280 22.99 2.94 9.95
N PHE A 281 21.73 2.96 9.52
CA PHE A 281 21.33 2.33 8.29
C PHE A 281 20.50 3.29 7.42
N ALA A 282 20.72 3.20 6.10
CA ALA A 282 19.79 3.68 5.09
C ALA A 282 18.76 2.58 4.81
N VAL A 283 17.48 2.92 4.84
CA VAL A 283 16.39 1.97 4.57
C VAL A 283 15.98 2.11 3.11
N MET A 284 16.23 1.08 2.32
CA MET A 284 15.99 1.13 0.89
C MET A 284 15.75 -0.27 0.31
N HIS A 285 14.86 -0.36 -0.67
CA HIS A 285 14.66 -1.58 -1.45
C HIS A 285 15.82 -1.77 -2.44
N PRO A 286 16.36 -2.98 -2.65
CA PRO A 286 17.47 -3.20 -3.57
C PRO A 286 17.20 -2.76 -5.02
N SER A 287 15.95 -2.81 -5.47
CA SER A 287 15.57 -2.32 -6.81
C SER A 287 15.74 -0.80 -6.96
N ALA A 288 15.73 -0.04 -5.87
CA ALA A 288 15.83 1.42 -5.92
C ALA A 288 17.14 1.93 -6.55
N VAL A 289 18.19 1.14 -6.56
CA VAL A 289 19.50 1.50 -7.13
C VAL A 289 19.76 0.83 -8.48
N ALA A 290 18.78 0.17 -9.07
CA ALA A 290 18.92 -0.53 -10.34
C ALA A 290 18.82 0.43 -11.55
N PRO A 291 19.77 0.40 -12.51
CA PRO A 291 19.75 1.28 -13.68
C PRO A 291 18.44 1.27 -14.47
N ARG A 292 17.76 0.12 -14.54
CA ARG A 292 16.45 0.01 -15.19
C ARG A 292 15.36 0.87 -14.52
N MET A 293 15.44 1.05 -13.19
CA MET A 293 14.53 1.93 -12.45
C MET A 293 14.79 3.39 -12.76
N LEU A 294 16.06 3.79 -12.89
CA LEU A 294 16.43 5.13 -13.33
C LEU A 294 15.86 5.44 -14.72
N VAL A 295 16.08 4.54 -15.67
CA VAL A 295 15.59 4.72 -17.05
C VAL A 295 14.05 4.77 -17.06
N LEU A 296 13.37 3.91 -16.31
CA LEU A 296 11.91 3.96 -16.19
C LEU A 296 11.45 5.30 -15.63
N GLN A 297 12.03 5.74 -14.52
CA GLN A 297 11.68 7.00 -13.86
C GLN A 297 11.87 8.22 -14.78
N GLN A 298 12.96 8.26 -15.55
CA GLN A 298 13.23 9.36 -16.49
C GLN A 298 12.25 9.43 -17.67
N GLN A 299 11.63 8.29 -18.03
CA GLN A 299 10.66 8.21 -19.12
C GLN A 299 9.21 8.42 -18.67
N MET A 300 8.95 8.41 -17.37
CA MET A 300 7.63 8.69 -16.81
C MET A 300 7.47 10.20 -16.58
N ASP A 301 6.25 10.73 -16.73
CA ASP A 301 5.97 12.14 -16.48
C ASP A 301 6.30 12.53 -15.02
N ALA A 302 7.13 13.57 -14.86
CA ALA A 302 7.73 13.93 -13.58
C ALA A 302 6.72 14.36 -12.49
N ALA A 303 5.55 14.88 -12.88
CA ALA A 303 4.59 15.49 -11.94
C ALA A 303 3.92 14.48 -11.00
N ASP A 304 3.65 13.27 -11.48
CA ASP A 304 2.92 12.23 -10.72
C ASP A 304 3.74 10.95 -10.47
N THR A 305 5.00 10.92 -10.89
CA THR A 305 5.84 9.73 -10.79
C THR A 305 6.28 9.48 -9.35
N ALA A 306 6.20 8.22 -8.90
CA ALA A 306 6.84 7.79 -7.67
C ALA A 306 8.37 7.86 -7.79
N VAL A 307 9.07 8.06 -6.68
CA VAL A 307 10.54 7.99 -6.64
C VAL A 307 10.94 6.52 -6.70
N LEU A 308 11.34 6.06 -7.88
CA LEU A 308 11.70 4.66 -8.15
C LEU A 308 13.20 4.39 -8.03
N TYR A 309 14.02 5.40 -8.30
CA TYR A 309 15.47 5.29 -8.28
C TYR A 309 16.09 6.24 -7.26
N GLU A 310 17.17 5.79 -6.64
CA GLU A 310 17.94 6.56 -5.69
C GLU A 310 19.44 6.38 -5.95
N GLU A 311 20.17 7.49 -5.94
CA GLU A 311 21.62 7.50 -5.98
C GLU A 311 22.16 7.73 -4.56
N LEU A 312 23.00 6.82 -4.05
CA LEU A 312 23.46 6.88 -2.67
C LEU A 312 24.61 7.87 -2.46
N ALA A 313 25.41 8.11 -3.48
CA ALA A 313 26.45 9.15 -3.49
C ALA A 313 26.97 9.39 -4.91
N GLY A 314 27.37 10.60 -5.24
CA GLY A 314 28.05 10.94 -6.48
C GLY A 314 27.22 10.85 -7.76
N GLY A 315 25.90 10.99 -7.64
CA GLY A 315 24.93 10.80 -8.71
C GLY A 315 25.09 11.66 -9.94
N THR A 316 24.24 11.42 -10.95
CA THR A 316 24.12 12.25 -12.14
C THR A 316 23.63 13.65 -11.75
N SER A 317 23.94 14.65 -12.56
CA SER A 317 23.61 16.06 -12.28
C SER A 317 22.11 16.34 -12.06
N GLU A 318 21.24 15.41 -12.47
CA GLU A 318 19.78 15.55 -12.40
C GLU A 318 19.17 14.91 -11.14
N ILE A 319 19.90 14.04 -10.44
CA ILE A 319 19.42 13.34 -9.24
C ILE A 319 20.27 13.76 -8.05
N ARG A 320 19.61 14.39 -7.08
CA ARG A 320 20.28 14.74 -5.82
C ARG A 320 20.57 13.47 -5.03
N PRO A 321 21.85 13.16 -4.74
CA PRO A 321 22.21 11.95 -4.01
C PRO A 321 21.61 11.91 -2.61
N PHE A 322 21.20 10.73 -2.15
CA PHE A 322 20.61 10.49 -0.84
C PHE A 322 21.45 11.09 0.30
N LEU A 323 22.72 10.71 0.41
CA LEU A 323 23.58 11.19 1.52
C LEU A 323 23.88 12.70 1.46
N GLN A 324 23.69 13.37 0.33
CA GLN A 324 23.84 14.83 0.22
C GLN A 324 22.63 15.61 0.74
N ARG A 325 21.50 14.95 0.94
CA ARG A 325 20.31 15.54 1.56
C ARG A 325 20.31 15.40 3.08
N ILE A 326 21.18 14.54 3.61
CA ILE A 326 21.37 14.38 5.06
C ILE A 326 22.15 15.60 5.59
N PRO A 327 21.71 16.27 6.67
CA PRO A 327 22.39 17.41 7.25
C PRO A 327 23.84 17.09 7.65
N ALA A 328 24.74 18.06 7.47
CA ALA A 328 26.14 17.91 7.83
C ALA A 328 26.35 17.58 9.33
N SER A 329 25.48 18.06 10.20
CA SER A 329 25.48 17.74 11.63
C SER A 329 25.30 16.25 11.90
N VAL A 330 24.44 15.59 11.12
CA VAL A 330 24.21 14.13 11.20
C VAL A 330 25.45 13.37 10.69
N LEU A 331 26.00 13.77 9.54
CA LEU A 331 27.19 13.13 8.96
C LEU A 331 28.48 13.39 9.75
N THR A 332 28.50 14.43 10.58
CA THR A 332 29.59 14.66 11.55
C THR A 332 29.54 13.61 12.66
N LEU A 333 28.33 13.25 13.12
CA LEU A 333 28.16 12.23 14.16
C LEU A 333 28.31 10.82 13.62
N TRP A 334 27.75 10.55 12.44
CA TRP A 334 27.84 9.25 11.75
C TRP A 334 28.32 9.47 10.31
N PRO A 335 29.65 9.34 10.07
CA PRO A 335 30.20 9.54 8.74
C PRO A 335 29.55 8.63 7.68
N ALA A 336 29.37 9.14 6.47
CA ALA A 336 28.72 8.44 5.38
C ALA A 336 29.28 7.02 5.14
N ALA A 337 30.60 6.83 5.32
CA ALA A 337 31.25 5.53 5.19
C ALA A 337 30.82 4.48 6.24
N GLN A 338 30.19 4.90 7.34
CA GLN A 338 29.68 4.02 8.39
C GLN A 338 28.19 3.67 8.19
N ILE A 339 27.47 4.40 7.34
CA ILE A 339 26.06 4.14 7.04
C ILE A 339 25.98 2.92 6.14
N LYS A 340 25.22 1.90 6.56
CA LYS A 340 25.01 0.65 5.82
C LYS A 340 23.59 0.59 5.29
N LEU A 341 23.36 -0.20 4.26
CA LEU A 341 22.00 -0.53 3.86
C LEU A 341 21.34 -1.45 4.89
N TRP A 342 20.10 -1.16 5.26
CA TRP A 342 19.36 -2.02 6.19
C TRP A 342 18.99 -3.33 5.50
N PRO A 343 19.35 -4.50 6.09
CA PRO A 343 19.25 -5.77 5.37
C PRO A 343 17.82 -6.32 5.28
N VAL A 344 16.85 -5.80 6.06
CA VAL A 344 15.52 -6.40 6.18
C VAL A 344 14.74 -6.45 4.87
N PRO A 345 14.70 -5.40 4.04
CA PRO A 345 14.00 -5.48 2.76
C PRO A 345 14.54 -6.61 1.87
N GLU A 346 15.86 -6.71 1.73
CA GLU A 346 16.50 -7.76 0.94
C GLU A 346 16.25 -9.15 1.51
N GLN A 347 16.39 -9.33 2.82
CA GLN A 347 16.16 -10.61 3.49
C GLN A 347 14.73 -11.09 3.27
N ARG A 348 13.73 -10.21 3.33
CA ARG A 348 12.33 -10.58 3.10
C ARG A 348 12.05 -10.93 1.66
N ILE A 349 12.63 -10.19 0.70
CA ILE A 349 12.51 -10.50 -0.72
C ILE A 349 13.09 -11.90 -1.00
N ASN A 350 14.28 -12.20 -0.49
CA ASN A 350 14.91 -13.48 -0.67
C ASN A 350 14.12 -14.62 -0.01
N ALA A 351 13.59 -14.40 1.19
CA ALA A 351 12.76 -15.39 1.87
C ALA A 351 11.41 -15.63 1.15
N ALA A 352 10.80 -14.59 0.60
CA ALA A 352 9.56 -14.71 -0.17
C ALA A 352 9.75 -15.49 -1.50
N ALA A 353 10.94 -15.45 -2.07
CA ALA A 353 11.26 -16.19 -3.30
C ALA A 353 11.37 -17.72 -3.09
N VAL A 354 11.57 -18.20 -1.86
CA VAL A 354 11.82 -19.60 -1.51
C VAL A 354 10.88 -20.14 -0.43
N LEU A 355 9.60 -19.70 -0.47
CA LEU A 355 8.59 -20.15 0.50
C LEU A 355 8.42 -21.68 0.49
N THR A 356 8.40 -22.27 1.68
CA THR A 356 7.95 -23.66 1.86
C THR A 356 6.46 -23.79 1.58
N GLU A 357 5.97 -25.01 1.35
CA GLU A 357 4.53 -25.23 1.14
C GLU A 357 3.70 -24.82 2.37
N GLU A 358 4.21 -25.02 3.57
CA GLU A 358 3.57 -24.56 4.81
C GLU A 358 3.49 -23.02 4.87
N GLN A 359 4.55 -22.33 4.51
CA GLN A 359 4.58 -20.86 4.44
C GLN A 359 3.63 -20.33 3.36
N LYS A 360 3.54 -20.99 2.19
CA LYS A 360 2.56 -20.64 1.15
C LYS A 360 1.13 -20.80 1.64
N GLN A 361 0.83 -21.90 2.31
CA GLN A 361 -0.49 -22.13 2.91
C GLN A 361 -0.81 -21.08 3.99
N SER A 362 0.15 -20.77 4.85
CA SER A 362 0.00 -19.72 5.87
C SER A 362 -0.25 -18.35 5.24
N LEU A 363 0.47 -18.00 4.17
CA LEU A 363 0.26 -16.76 3.43
C LEU A 363 -1.13 -16.73 2.77
N GLN A 364 -1.57 -17.84 2.18
CA GLN A 364 -2.90 -17.95 1.61
C GLN A 364 -4.00 -17.79 2.67
N LEU A 365 -3.82 -18.35 3.86
CA LEU A 365 -4.74 -18.16 4.98
C LEU A 365 -4.77 -16.70 5.47
N LEU A 366 -3.61 -16.06 5.55
CA LEU A 366 -3.50 -14.66 5.93
C LEU A 366 -4.23 -13.73 4.96
N LEU A 367 -4.14 -13.99 3.66
CA LEU A 367 -4.71 -13.14 2.61
C LEU A 367 -6.08 -13.62 2.12
N ARG A 368 -6.63 -14.72 2.65
CA ARG A 368 -7.84 -15.39 2.12
C ARG A 368 -9.07 -14.48 2.00
N HIS A 369 -9.19 -13.48 2.88
CA HIS A 369 -10.33 -12.56 2.86
C HIS A 369 -10.20 -11.43 1.82
N PHE A 370 -9.04 -11.31 1.17
CA PHE A 370 -8.84 -10.50 -0.01
C PHE A 370 -8.97 -11.28 -1.32
N ASP A 371 -8.91 -12.61 -1.24
CA ASP A 371 -9.13 -13.49 -2.38
C ASP A 371 -10.63 -13.66 -2.65
N SER A 372 -10.95 -14.16 -3.84
CA SER A 372 -12.31 -14.61 -4.12
C SER A 372 -12.58 -15.94 -3.40
N PRO A 373 -13.44 -16.00 -2.39
CA PRO A 373 -13.76 -17.25 -1.73
C PRO A 373 -14.43 -18.26 -2.67
N PHE A 374 -15.06 -17.78 -3.75
CA PHE A 374 -15.79 -18.59 -4.70
C PHE A 374 -14.89 -19.32 -5.70
N GLU A 375 -13.69 -18.82 -5.99
CA GLU A 375 -12.75 -19.49 -6.91
C GLU A 375 -12.22 -20.82 -6.35
N ARG A 376 -12.29 -21.00 -5.03
CA ARG A 376 -11.77 -22.18 -4.32
C ARG A 376 -12.85 -23.05 -3.68
N ALA A 377 -14.11 -22.62 -3.74
CA ALA A 377 -15.21 -23.41 -3.22
C ALA A 377 -15.54 -24.54 -4.18
N SER A 378 -15.22 -25.75 -3.78
CA SER A 378 -15.90 -26.93 -4.33
C SER A 378 -17.31 -26.98 -3.72
N ILE A 379 -18.32 -26.99 -4.56
CA ILE A 379 -19.68 -27.28 -4.09
C ILE A 379 -19.73 -28.78 -3.82
N ASP A 380 -20.00 -29.14 -2.56
CA ASP A 380 -20.29 -30.52 -2.20
C ASP A 380 -21.58 -30.93 -2.87
N ARG A 381 -21.49 -31.88 -3.81
CA ARG A 381 -22.59 -32.37 -4.63
C ARG A 381 -23.72 -32.93 -3.78
N GLU A 382 -23.39 -33.79 -2.81
CA GLU A 382 -24.38 -34.44 -1.95
C GLU A 382 -25.13 -33.40 -1.12
N ARG A 383 -24.42 -32.43 -0.59
CA ARG A 383 -25.00 -31.31 0.18
C ARG A 383 -25.88 -30.42 -0.70
N LEU A 384 -25.44 -30.11 -1.93
CA LEU A 384 -26.24 -29.33 -2.87
C LEU A 384 -27.58 -30.00 -3.17
N LEU A 385 -27.57 -31.31 -3.38
CA LEU A 385 -28.76 -32.10 -3.64
C LEU A 385 -29.71 -32.16 -2.44
N ALA A 386 -29.14 -32.40 -1.24
CA ALA A 386 -29.91 -32.44 -0.01
C ALA A 386 -30.55 -31.08 0.30
N ASP A 387 -29.80 -29.99 0.19
CA ASP A 387 -30.28 -28.64 0.42
C ASP A 387 -31.30 -28.18 -0.63
N ALA A 388 -31.12 -28.58 -1.88
CA ALA A 388 -32.06 -28.32 -2.97
C ALA A 388 -33.27 -29.28 -2.94
N LYS A 389 -33.26 -30.30 -2.07
CA LYS A 389 -34.29 -31.36 -2.01
C LYS A 389 -34.50 -32.06 -3.35
N ILE A 390 -33.43 -32.33 -4.07
CA ILE A 390 -33.44 -33.02 -5.37
C ILE A 390 -33.28 -34.51 -5.13
N ASP A 391 -34.13 -35.29 -5.72
CA ASP A 391 -34.08 -36.75 -5.66
C ASP A 391 -33.10 -37.26 -6.72
N GLU A 392 -31.94 -37.77 -6.26
CA GLU A 392 -30.89 -38.29 -7.15
C GLU A 392 -31.37 -39.37 -8.14
N SER A 393 -32.38 -40.12 -7.76
CA SER A 393 -32.93 -41.18 -8.63
C SER A 393 -33.65 -40.64 -9.85
N LYS A 394 -33.96 -39.36 -9.89
CA LYS A 394 -34.72 -38.68 -10.96
C LYS A 394 -33.87 -37.76 -11.82
N VAL A 395 -32.60 -37.57 -11.49
CA VAL A 395 -31.71 -36.63 -12.18
C VAL A 395 -30.55 -37.40 -12.79
N SER A 396 -30.32 -37.25 -14.10
CA SER A 396 -29.16 -37.84 -14.75
C SER A 396 -27.85 -37.20 -14.30
N GLN A 397 -26.73 -37.90 -14.49
CA GLN A 397 -25.39 -37.37 -14.15
C GLN A 397 -25.11 -36.03 -14.87
N GLU A 398 -25.50 -35.91 -16.14
CA GLU A 398 -25.31 -34.74 -16.98
C GLU A 398 -26.12 -33.52 -16.47
N GLU A 399 -27.38 -33.78 -16.07
CA GLU A 399 -28.23 -32.75 -15.44
C GLU A 399 -27.66 -32.31 -14.08
N MET A 400 -27.06 -33.24 -13.33
CA MET A 400 -26.41 -32.96 -12.07
C MET A 400 -25.18 -32.08 -12.24
N ASP A 401 -24.30 -32.42 -13.17
CA ASP A 401 -23.10 -31.64 -13.46
C ASP A 401 -23.48 -30.24 -13.97
N SER A 402 -24.56 -30.12 -14.71
CA SER A 402 -25.13 -28.84 -15.13
C SER A 402 -25.69 -28.03 -13.95
N LEU A 403 -26.35 -28.66 -12.98
CA LEU A 403 -26.86 -28.03 -11.78
C LEU A 403 -25.73 -27.46 -10.92
N VAL A 404 -24.67 -28.24 -10.71
CA VAL A 404 -23.48 -27.80 -9.95
C VAL A 404 -22.78 -26.63 -10.67
N ALA A 405 -22.62 -26.74 -12.00
CA ALA A 405 -22.05 -25.68 -12.82
C ALA A 405 -22.90 -24.41 -12.80
N ASN A 406 -24.22 -24.52 -12.87
CA ASN A 406 -25.14 -23.38 -12.80
C ASN A 406 -25.15 -22.75 -11.41
N ALA A 407 -25.11 -23.55 -10.34
CA ALA A 407 -24.98 -23.04 -8.96
C ALA A 407 -23.70 -22.25 -8.77
N LEU A 408 -22.59 -22.76 -9.27
CA LEU A 408 -21.29 -22.07 -9.22
C LEU A 408 -21.32 -20.79 -10.07
N ALA A 409 -21.88 -20.84 -11.27
CA ALA A 409 -22.02 -19.69 -12.16
C ALA A 409 -22.88 -18.58 -11.51
N GLU A 410 -24.01 -18.95 -10.87
CA GLU A 410 -24.89 -18.01 -10.17
C GLU A 410 -24.18 -17.38 -8.95
N MET A 411 -23.42 -18.16 -8.17
CA MET A 411 -22.57 -17.65 -7.10
C MET A 411 -21.57 -16.62 -7.62
N LEU A 412 -20.89 -16.93 -8.73
CA LEU A 412 -19.91 -16.05 -9.35
C LEU A 412 -20.58 -14.79 -9.92
N GLN A 413 -21.70 -14.96 -10.62
CA GLN A 413 -22.43 -13.87 -11.26
C GLN A 413 -23.03 -12.89 -10.25
N ARG A 414 -23.65 -13.37 -9.17
CA ARG A 414 -24.17 -12.52 -8.10
C ARG A 414 -23.07 -11.75 -7.39
N SER A 415 -21.98 -12.42 -7.11
CA SER A 415 -20.80 -11.79 -6.53
C SER A 415 -20.27 -10.66 -7.42
N ASP A 416 -20.29 -10.84 -8.74
CA ASP A 416 -19.75 -9.86 -9.69
C ASP A 416 -20.76 -8.76 -10.07
N THR A 417 -22.07 -9.08 -10.17
CA THR A 417 -23.08 -8.14 -10.69
C THR A 417 -23.72 -7.24 -9.65
N LEU A 418 -24.03 -7.76 -8.46
CA LEU A 418 -24.71 -6.96 -7.43
C LEU A 418 -23.76 -6.11 -6.60
N PHE A 419 -22.58 -6.62 -6.27
CA PHE A 419 -21.64 -5.97 -5.35
C PHE A 419 -20.18 -6.12 -5.76
N GLY A 420 -19.89 -6.77 -6.89
CA GLY A 420 -18.61 -7.39 -7.16
C GLY A 420 -18.38 -8.55 -6.18
N ARG A 421 -17.35 -9.33 -6.34
CA ARG A 421 -16.96 -10.32 -5.32
C ARG A 421 -16.58 -9.57 -4.05
N PRO A 422 -17.26 -9.77 -2.90
CA PRO A 422 -17.03 -8.93 -1.72
C PRO A 422 -15.55 -8.87 -1.32
N SER A 423 -14.82 -9.97 -1.45
CA SER A 423 -13.39 -10.01 -1.16
C SER A 423 -12.56 -9.18 -2.15
N ARG A 424 -12.84 -9.21 -3.45
CA ARG A 424 -12.14 -8.34 -4.41
C ARG A 424 -12.48 -6.86 -4.23
N ARG A 425 -13.73 -6.55 -3.88
CA ARG A 425 -14.11 -5.17 -3.52
C ARG A 425 -13.36 -4.71 -2.29
N LEU A 426 -13.24 -5.57 -1.27
CA LEU A 426 -12.47 -5.28 -0.06
C LEU A 426 -11.01 -5.00 -0.39
N LEU A 427 -10.38 -5.83 -1.23
CA LEU A 427 -9.01 -5.62 -1.70
C LEU A 427 -8.87 -4.25 -2.38
N LYS A 428 -9.74 -3.94 -3.34
CA LYS A 428 -9.71 -2.64 -4.05
C LYS A 428 -9.93 -1.47 -3.11
N ALA A 429 -10.91 -1.56 -2.20
CA ALA A 429 -11.18 -0.52 -1.21
C ALA A 429 -9.96 -0.30 -0.30
N ARG A 430 -9.34 -1.39 0.19
CA ARG A 430 -8.14 -1.29 1.03
C ARG A 430 -6.95 -0.69 0.29
N ILE A 431 -6.68 -1.12 -0.94
CA ILE A 431 -5.62 -0.53 -1.78
C ILE A 431 -5.89 0.95 -2.01
N SER A 432 -7.12 1.32 -2.34
CA SER A 432 -7.51 2.71 -2.55
C SER A 432 -7.31 3.56 -1.30
N GLN A 433 -7.66 3.04 -0.11
CA GLN A 433 -7.39 3.68 1.17
C GLN A 433 -5.88 3.85 1.42
N LEU A 434 -5.08 2.80 1.20
CA LEU A 434 -3.62 2.83 1.35
C LEU A 434 -2.94 3.72 0.29
N SER A 435 -3.64 4.03 -0.79
CA SER A 435 -3.23 5.02 -1.81
C SER A 435 -3.73 6.43 -1.50
N GLY A 436 -4.28 6.66 -0.30
CA GLY A 436 -4.67 7.99 0.18
C GLY A 436 -6.10 8.43 -0.19
N ASN A 437 -6.97 7.53 -0.63
CA ASN A 437 -8.36 7.87 -0.86
C ASN A 437 -9.14 7.85 0.47
N PHE A 438 -9.30 9.02 1.06
CA PHE A 438 -10.05 9.23 2.31
C PHE A 438 -11.37 9.97 2.06
N ALA A 439 -11.93 9.90 0.85
CA ALA A 439 -13.19 10.53 0.53
C ALA A 439 -14.38 9.82 1.21
N PRO A 440 -15.52 10.52 1.45
CA PRO A 440 -16.73 9.90 1.99
C PRO A 440 -17.24 8.70 1.18
N GLY A 441 -17.00 8.66 -0.13
CA GLY A 441 -17.31 7.52 -1.00
C GLY A 441 -16.60 6.23 -0.58
N MET A 442 -15.40 6.31 0.03
CA MET A 442 -14.70 5.15 0.58
C MET A 442 -15.46 4.53 1.76
N ILE A 443 -16.03 5.37 2.64
CA ILE A 443 -16.86 4.90 3.76
C ILE A 443 -18.09 4.17 3.22
N GLN A 444 -18.74 4.73 2.21
CA GLN A 444 -19.90 4.10 1.57
C GLN A 444 -19.54 2.76 0.94
N GLU A 445 -18.40 2.67 0.24
CA GLU A 445 -17.92 1.42 -0.35
C GLU A 445 -17.68 0.34 0.72
N LEU A 446 -16.98 0.68 1.82
CA LEU A 446 -16.75 -0.23 2.94
C LEU A 446 -18.06 -0.68 3.62
N GLN A 447 -19.04 0.21 3.75
CA GLN A 447 -20.38 -0.13 4.26
C GLN A 447 -21.13 -1.08 3.33
N GLN A 448 -21.06 -0.88 2.01
CA GLN A 448 -21.67 -1.77 1.04
C GLN A 448 -21.00 -3.15 1.06
N ILE A 449 -19.68 -3.22 1.21
CA ILE A 449 -18.95 -4.49 1.37
C ILE A 449 -19.45 -5.24 2.60
N ARG A 450 -19.65 -4.55 3.73
CA ARG A 450 -20.24 -5.16 4.94
C ARG A 450 -21.61 -5.76 4.68
N ILE A 451 -22.50 -5.01 4.06
CA ILE A 451 -23.87 -5.47 3.74
C ILE A 451 -23.83 -6.69 2.81
N ALA A 452 -23.04 -6.63 1.76
CA ALA A 452 -22.89 -7.72 0.80
C ALA A 452 -22.33 -9.00 1.45
N SER A 453 -21.37 -8.86 2.38
CA SER A 453 -20.73 -9.98 3.07
C SER A 453 -21.59 -10.62 4.18
N LEU A 454 -22.76 -10.05 4.51
CA LEU A 454 -23.71 -10.65 5.44
C LEU A 454 -24.64 -11.67 4.78
N GLN A 455 -24.55 -11.86 3.47
CA GLN A 455 -25.40 -12.81 2.76
C GLN A 455 -24.94 -14.25 3.01
N GLU A 456 -25.80 -15.06 3.66
CA GLU A 456 -25.50 -16.44 4.06
C GLU A 456 -26.03 -17.51 3.08
N SER A 457 -26.77 -17.09 2.05
CA SER A 457 -27.38 -18.00 1.08
C SER A 457 -27.49 -17.38 -0.30
N ILE A 458 -27.60 -18.22 -1.31
CA ILE A 458 -27.88 -17.83 -2.71
C ILE A 458 -29.17 -18.49 -3.20
N ASP A 459 -29.85 -17.84 -4.14
CA ASP A 459 -31.00 -18.43 -4.83
C ASP A 459 -30.51 -19.02 -6.15
N ILE A 460 -30.74 -20.30 -6.37
CA ILE A 460 -30.39 -21.03 -7.58
C ILE A 460 -31.64 -21.29 -8.38
N ASN A 461 -31.59 -21.00 -9.67
CA ASN A 461 -32.64 -21.33 -10.62
C ASN A 461 -32.28 -22.66 -11.34
N PHE A 462 -33.16 -23.61 -11.31
CA PHE A 462 -33.00 -24.86 -12.04
C PHE A 462 -34.33 -25.26 -12.73
N SER A 463 -34.22 -26.04 -13.77
CA SER A 463 -35.39 -26.55 -14.51
C SER A 463 -35.76 -27.92 -13.97
N ASP A 464 -37.01 -28.10 -13.56
CA ASP A 464 -37.61 -29.40 -13.26
C ASP A 464 -38.65 -29.67 -14.39
N GLY A 465 -38.18 -30.26 -15.45
CA GLY A 465 -39.00 -30.47 -16.67
C GLY A 465 -39.44 -29.15 -17.30
N ALA A 466 -40.73 -28.82 -17.21
CA ALA A 466 -41.34 -27.64 -17.82
C ALA A 466 -41.36 -26.42 -16.90
N GLN A 467 -40.92 -26.53 -15.65
CA GLN A 467 -40.99 -25.45 -14.68
C GLN A 467 -39.61 -24.99 -14.21
N MET A 468 -39.41 -23.66 -14.18
CA MET A 468 -38.24 -23.05 -13.52
C MET A 468 -38.52 -22.92 -12.02
N LEU A 469 -37.72 -23.57 -11.22
CA LEU A 469 -37.80 -23.54 -9.77
C LEU A 469 -36.63 -22.73 -9.22
N THR A 470 -36.91 -21.88 -8.24
CA THR A 470 -35.87 -21.13 -7.48
C THR A 470 -35.75 -21.75 -6.10
N ARG A 471 -34.55 -22.16 -5.73
CA ARG A 471 -34.26 -22.66 -4.38
C ARG A 471 -33.14 -21.87 -3.73
N ARG A 472 -33.31 -21.60 -2.45
CA ARG A 472 -32.29 -20.93 -1.62
C ARG A 472 -31.35 -21.98 -1.02
N ILE A 473 -30.06 -21.82 -1.29
CA ILE A 473 -29.01 -22.73 -0.84
C ILE A 473 -28.06 -21.97 0.10
N PRO A 474 -27.75 -22.51 1.29
CA PRO A 474 -26.81 -21.89 2.20
C PRO A 474 -25.39 -21.90 1.62
N LEU A 475 -24.61 -20.84 1.89
CA LEU A 475 -23.21 -20.80 1.51
C LEU A 475 -22.38 -21.77 2.37
N PRO A 476 -21.34 -22.40 1.81
CA PRO A 476 -20.41 -23.21 2.58
C PRO A 476 -19.73 -22.43 3.71
N ASP A 477 -19.41 -23.09 4.82
CA ASP A 477 -18.77 -22.47 5.98
C ASP A 477 -17.40 -21.85 5.65
N SER A 478 -16.69 -22.43 4.68
CA SER A 478 -15.42 -21.86 4.17
C SER A 478 -15.62 -20.46 3.57
N ILE A 479 -16.71 -20.25 2.82
CA ILE A 479 -17.08 -18.94 2.25
C ILE A 479 -17.56 -18.00 3.36
N LEU A 480 -18.46 -18.48 4.23
CA LEU A 480 -18.99 -17.68 5.35
C LEU A 480 -17.88 -17.18 6.28
N SER A 481 -16.88 -18.01 6.56
CA SER A 481 -15.74 -17.60 7.41
C SER A 481 -14.94 -16.46 6.80
N VAL A 482 -14.71 -16.47 5.48
CA VAL A 482 -14.01 -15.39 4.76
C VAL A 482 -14.86 -14.12 4.71
N GLN A 483 -16.17 -14.27 4.46
CA GLN A 483 -17.08 -13.12 4.48
C GLN A 483 -17.15 -12.46 5.86
N ARG A 484 -17.21 -13.24 6.94
CA ARG A 484 -17.19 -12.71 8.31
C ARG A 484 -15.91 -11.94 8.61
N ALA A 485 -14.75 -12.43 8.15
CA ALA A 485 -13.50 -11.68 8.26
C ALA A 485 -13.57 -10.37 7.47
N ALA A 486 -14.05 -10.40 6.24
CA ALA A 486 -14.21 -9.19 5.41
C ALA A 486 -15.14 -8.15 6.04
N VAL A 487 -16.25 -8.58 6.68
CA VAL A 487 -17.18 -7.68 7.41
C VAL A 487 -16.48 -7.00 8.58
N SER A 488 -15.70 -7.77 9.35
CA SER A 488 -14.91 -7.26 10.47
C SER A 488 -13.92 -6.20 10.01
N ASP A 489 -13.11 -6.53 9.01
CA ASP A 489 -12.06 -5.66 8.52
C ASP A 489 -12.63 -4.39 7.86
N ALA A 490 -13.70 -4.51 7.08
CA ALA A 490 -14.37 -3.35 6.48
C ALA A 490 -14.87 -2.37 7.55
N LEU A 491 -15.36 -2.84 8.71
CA LEU A 491 -15.77 -1.96 9.81
C LEU A 491 -14.57 -1.25 10.45
N TYR A 492 -13.48 -1.97 10.69
CA TYR A 492 -12.26 -1.38 11.23
C TYR A 492 -11.67 -0.33 10.29
N TRP A 493 -11.59 -0.61 8.98
CA TRP A 493 -11.04 0.33 8.01
C TRP A 493 -11.96 1.51 7.72
N THR A 494 -13.27 1.37 7.96
CA THR A 494 -14.18 2.52 8.01
C THR A 494 -13.72 3.51 9.09
N ALA A 495 -13.40 3.01 10.29
CA ALA A 495 -12.90 3.86 11.36
C ALA A 495 -11.55 4.52 11.00
N LEU A 496 -10.62 3.78 10.38
CA LEU A 496 -9.34 4.37 9.92
C LEU A 496 -9.55 5.47 8.87
N THR A 497 -10.52 5.30 7.96
CA THR A 497 -10.88 6.36 6.99
C THR A 497 -11.41 7.59 7.72
N GLN A 498 -12.30 7.42 8.70
CA GLN A 498 -12.82 8.52 9.52
C GLN A 498 -11.71 9.25 10.28
N LEU A 499 -10.75 8.51 10.89
CA LEU A 499 -9.57 9.09 11.53
C LEU A 499 -8.72 9.91 10.55
N SER A 500 -8.56 9.39 9.32
CA SER A 500 -7.81 10.08 8.27
C SER A 500 -8.51 11.32 7.74
N MET A 501 -9.85 11.40 7.90
CA MET A 501 -10.67 12.59 7.61
C MET A 501 -10.77 13.56 8.80
N ASN A 502 -10.09 13.27 9.91
CA ASN A 502 -10.23 13.99 11.20
C ASN A 502 -11.66 13.98 11.79
N ASP A 503 -12.49 13.02 11.35
CA ASP A 503 -13.82 12.77 11.94
C ASP A 503 -13.69 11.88 13.18
N TYR A 504 -13.04 12.41 14.21
CA TYR A 504 -12.69 11.69 15.43
C TYR A 504 -13.94 11.21 16.19
N GLY A 505 -15.00 12.00 16.21
CA GLY A 505 -16.24 11.66 16.92
C GLY A 505 -16.88 10.39 16.37
N THR A 506 -17.06 10.32 15.04
CA THR A 506 -17.62 9.16 14.37
C THR A 506 -16.66 7.95 14.43
N ALA A 507 -15.34 8.19 14.33
CA ALA A 507 -14.33 7.15 14.45
C ALA A 507 -14.38 6.44 15.82
N VAL A 508 -14.51 7.20 16.93
CA VAL A 508 -14.68 6.65 18.29
C VAL A 508 -15.88 5.70 18.36
N GLN A 509 -17.03 6.14 17.82
CA GLN A 509 -18.24 5.30 17.83
C GLN A 509 -18.05 4.02 16.98
N THR A 510 -17.42 4.15 15.83
CA THR A 510 -17.15 3.01 14.93
C THR A 510 -16.18 2.01 15.58
N LEU A 511 -15.11 2.46 16.24
CA LEU A 511 -14.14 1.62 16.94
C LEU A 511 -14.76 0.90 18.15
N ARG A 512 -15.61 1.58 18.93
CA ARG A 512 -16.37 0.97 20.03
C ARG A 512 -17.32 -0.10 19.53
N ASN A 513 -18.03 0.20 18.43
CA ASN A 513 -18.92 -0.76 17.79
C ASN A 513 -18.17 -1.98 17.26
N TYR A 514 -17.01 -1.76 16.65
CA TYR A 514 -16.10 -2.81 16.18
C TYR A 514 -15.75 -3.77 17.31
N ARG A 515 -15.24 -3.30 18.45
CA ARG A 515 -14.85 -4.15 19.57
C ARG A 515 -16.01 -4.91 20.19
N ARG A 516 -17.21 -4.32 20.25
CA ARG A 516 -18.40 -5.02 20.73
C ARG A 516 -18.83 -6.16 19.82
N GLN A 517 -18.71 -5.97 18.50
CA GLN A 517 -19.11 -6.97 17.50
C GLN A 517 -18.05 -8.05 17.30
N TYR A 518 -16.78 -7.69 17.42
CA TYR A 518 -15.64 -8.57 17.12
C TYR A 518 -14.61 -8.60 18.26
N PRO A 519 -15.00 -9.08 19.46
CA PRO A 519 -14.13 -9.05 20.65
C PRO A 519 -12.85 -9.90 20.51
N ASN A 520 -12.88 -10.90 19.63
CA ASN A 520 -11.75 -11.80 19.38
C ASN A 520 -10.96 -11.44 18.11
N SER A 521 -11.17 -10.26 17.56
CA SER A 521 -10.43 -9.83 16.37
C SER A 521 -8.96 -9.54 16.69
N SER A 522 -8.08 -9.90 15.79
CA SER A 522 -6.64 -9.57 15.87
C SER A 522 -6.35 -8.05 15.87
N LEU A 523 -7.31 -7.21 15.45
CA LEU A 523 -7.21 -5.76 15.45
C LEU A 523 -7.88 -5.10 16.66
N GLN A 524 -8.31 -5.89 17.67
CA GLN A 524 -8.98 -5.39 18.86
C GLN A 524 -8.14 -4.34 19.60
N PHE A 525 -6.88 -4.65 19.88
CA PHE A 525 -5.99 -3.74 20.61
C PHE A 525 -5.63 -2.50 19.76
N ALA A 526 -5.41 -2.67 18.46
CA ALA A 526 -5.22 -1.55 17.56
C ALA A 526 -6.44 -0.60 17.58
N SER A 527 -7.65 -1.15 17.67
CA SER A 527 -8.87 -0.35 17.76
C SER A 527 -8.96 0.44 19.07
N GLN A 528 -8.46 -0.11 20.19
CA GLN A 528 -8.38 0.62 21.47
C GLN A 528 -7.39 1.78 21.41
N LEU A 529 -6.19 1.54 20.87
CA LEU A 529 -5.17 2.58 20.75
C LEU A 529 -5.61 3.72 19.82
N ASN A 530 -6.23 3.38 18.69
CA ASN A 530 -6.76 4.37 17.77
C ASN A 530 -7.96 5.15 18.37
N GLU A 531 -8.78 4.50 19.20
CA GLU A 531 -9.86 5.20 19.94
C GLU A 531 -9.27 6.18 20.96
N ALA A 532 -8.26 5.76 21.73
CA ALA A 532 -7.63 6.62 22.71
C ALA A 532 -7.01 7.88 22.06
N GLU A 533 -6.34 7.72 20.92
CA GLU A 533 -5.82 8.85 20.15
C GLU A 533 -6.96 9.78 19.67
N ALA A 534 -8.06 9.21 19.15
CA ALA A 534 -9.20 9.99 18.70
C ALA A 534 -9.90 10.76 19.84
N LEU A 535 -10.03 10.12 21.02
CA LEU A 535 -10.56 10.77 22.22
C LEU A 535 -9.68 11.94 22.67
N ALA A 536 -8.37 11.77 22.58
CA ALA A 536 -7.43 12.84 22.93
C ALA A 536 -7.50 14.02 21.95
N GLU A 537 -7.65 13.77 20.65
CA GLU A 537 -7.86 14.83 19.65
C GLU A 537 -9.19 15.59 19.87
N LEU A 538 -10.18 14.95 20.50
CA LEU A 538 -11.44 15.58 20.94
C LEU A 538 -11.30 16.30 22.29
N GLY A 539 -10.14 16.28 22.94
CA GLY A 539 -9.92 16.85 24.28
C GLY A 539 -10.43 15.97 25.44
N ASN A 540 -10.90 14.74 25.16
CA ASN A 540 -11.46 13.82 26.16
C ASN A 540 -10.36 12.97 26.81
N LEU A 541 -9.39 13.62 27.47
CA LEU A 541 -8.17 12.98 27.99
C LEU A 541 -8.45 11.91 29.05
N ALA A 542 -9.46 12.11 29.90
CA ALA A 542 -9.83 11.14 30.92
C ALA A 542 -10.33 9.82 30.32
N SER A 543 -11.22 9.90 29.31
CA SER A 543 -11.70 8.70 28.61
C SER A 543 -10.60 8.03 27.80
N ALA A 544 -9.66 8.80 27.22
CA ALA A 544 -8.50 8.25 26.54
C ALA A 544 -7.60 7.46 27.49
N ALA A 545 -7.37 7.98 28.73
CA ALA A 545 -6.59 7.28 29.76
C ALA A 545 -7.23 5.97 30.19
N GLU A 546 -8.55 5.95 30.36
CA GLU A 546 -9.29 4.73 30.71
C GLU A 546 -9.15 3.64 29.63
N VAL A 547 -9.30 4.02 28.36
CA VAL A 547 -9.12 3.09 27.23
C VAL A 547 -7.70 2.55 27.16
N LEU A 548 -6.68 3.39 27.38
CA LEU A 548 -5.27 2.98 27.37
C LEU A 548 -4.92 2.07 28.57
N ALA A 549 -5.49 2.33 29.75
CA ALA A 549 -5.32 1.46 30.90
C ALA A 549 -5.84 0.04 30.60
N GLY A 550 -6.99 -0.07 29.92
CA GLY A 550 -7.54 -1.36 29.46
C GLY A 550 -6.73 -2.04 28.36
N ALA A 551 -5.91 -1.28 27.62
CA ALA A 551 -5.02 -1.83 26.58
C ALA A 551 -3.62 -2.21 27.12
N ASN A 552 -3.25 -1.77 28.32
CA ASN A 552 -1.94 -2.07 28.94
C ASN A 552 -1.95 -3.42 29.67
N ILE A 553 -2.11 -4.47 28.89
CA ILE A 553 -2.13 -5.87 29.38
C ILE A 553 -1.12 -6.73 28.60
N PRO A 554 -0.56 -7.80 29.21
CA PRO A 554 0.47 -8.63 28.58
C PRO A 554 0.07 -9.28 27.25
N GLU A 555 -1.22 -9.56 27.06
CA GLU A 555 -1.76 -10.16 25.86
C GLU A 555 -1.78 -9.19 24.65
N ASN A 556 -1.62 -7.89 24.92
CA ASN A 556 -1.58 -6.88 23.87
C ASN A 556 -0.19 -6.81 23.21
N PRO A 557 -0.06 -7.12 21.93
CA PRO A 557 1.21 -6.98 21.22
C PRO A 557 1.78 -5.54 21.23
N GLU A 558 0.91 -4.57 21.41
CA GLU A 558 1.25 -3.16 21.52
C GLU A 558 1.27 -2.64 22.97
N GLN A 559 1.48 -3.52 23.94
CA GLN A 559 1.51 -3.15 25.38
C GLN A 559 2.51 -2.01 25.64
N VAL A 560 3.70 -2.06 25.03
CA VAL A 560 4.72 -1.02 25.19
C VAL A 560 4.20 0.34 24.71
N ARG A 561 3.47 0.37 23.58
CA ARG A 561 2.81 1.58 23.09
C ARG A 561 1.69 2.04 24.01
N ALA A 562 0.83 1.13 24.46
CA ALA A 562 -0.26 1.45 25.38
C ALA A 562 0.25 2.06 26.68
N ALA A 563 1.27 1.47 27.30
CA ALA A 563 1.90 1.96 28.53
C ALA A 563 2.53 3.35 28.32
N TRP A 564 3.24 3.51 27.20
CA TRP A 564 3.84 4.79 26.84
C TRP A 564 2.80 5.89 26.66
N LEU A 565 1.78 5.67 25.83
CA LEU A 565 0.71 6.62 25.58
C LEU A 565 -0.04 7.00 26.86
N HIS A 566 -0.29 6.01 27.74
CA HIS A 566 -0.91 6.24 29.03
C HIS A 566 -0.05 7.13 29.95
N SER A 567 1.28 6.93 29.97
CA SER A 567 2.19 7.75 30.76
C SER A 567 2.23 9.21 30.24
N MET A 568 2.26 9.41 28.93
CA MET A 568 2.22 10.73 28.31
C MET A 568 0.92 11.47 28.59
N LEU A 569 -0.20 10.75 28.52
CA LEU A 569 -1.52 11.32 28.80
C LEU A 569 -1.63 11.74 30.27
N SER A 570 -1.09 10.94 31.19
CA SER A 570 -1.07 11.28 32.61
C SER A 570 -0.22 12.51 32.89
N ALA A 571 0.90 12.65 32.21
CA ALA A 571 1.75 13.84 32.29
C ALA A 571 1.04 15.09 31.72
N ALA A 572 0.36 14.96 30.58
CA ALA A 572 -0.42 16.04 29.98
C ALA A 572 -1.57 16.51 30.87
N ALA A 573 -2.27 15.56 31.53
CA ALA A 573 -3.36 15.88 32.45
C ALA A 573 -2.89 16.53 33.77
N ALA A 574 -1.64 16.29 34.17
CA ALA A 574 -1.04 16.91 35.36
C ALA A 574 -0.42 18.28 35.08
N ALA A 575 -0.21 18.66 33.82
CA ALA A 575 0.31 19.97 33.47
C ALA A 575 -0.73 21.05 33.81
N PRO A 576 -0.33 22.17 34.45
CA PRO A 576 -1.23 23.28 34.71
C PRO A 576 -1.76 23.80 33.35
N ASN A 577 -3.07 24.01 33.28
CA ASN A 577 -3.67 24.63 32.08
C ASN A 577 -2.94 25.95 31.76
N PRO A 578 -2.50 26.14 30.50
CA PRO A 578 -1.78 27.33 30.09
C PRO A 578 -2.61 28.63 30.21
#